data_31aebcfaba1cd96de461c44ef4496917
#
_entry.id   31aebcfaba1cd96de461c44ef4496917
#
_cell.length_a   1.000
_cell.length_b   1.000
_cell.length_c   1.000
_cell.angle_alpha   90.00
_cell.angle_beta   90.00
_cell.angle_gamma   90.00
#
_symmetry.space_group_name_H-M   'P 1'
#
loop_
_entity.id
_entity.type
_entity.pdbx_description
1 polymer ?
#
loop_
_entity_poly.entity_id
_entity_poly.type
_entity_poly.pdbx_seq_one_letter_code
_entity_poly.pdbx_strand_id
1 'polypeptide(L)'
;TRSSRIRYVGVCDDDISLYKGDNRSWPLPKSIVGHEFPGEIEDLGELAYHAGFRIGDAVSGYAWNFCGACRYCKSGLEAHCCNAACISVLAEHVVLNMRQIQKLRPGVPLEHGIFTDAIGYCLYNGLKDRGIAVDAHVMIFGCNTFSLILLQLIKLFSGATVSIADKDERKLELARSLGADHAFSSEVTTVLRNTAGITKDHGYDHIFEMSRDPKMLGLTGTIAAVRGDIRYSYLYGYTTSNDVNLMELYMKEVTLSPFFLVPYSLPRAVSVMPRLALQPLITDIYPLSEVSRAYHAQESGTSIRNIISL
;
A
#
# COMPACT_ATOMS: atom_id res chain seq x y z
N THR A 1 -7.27 13.02 19.11
CA THR A 1 -8.67 13.47 19.27
C THR A 1 -9.24 12.88 20.56
N ARG A 2 -10.34 13.41 21.07
CA ARG A 2 -11.19 12.78 22.09
C ARG A 2 -12.30 11.99 21.44
N SER A 3 -12.74 12.39 20.21
CA SER A 3 -13.63 11.63 19.35
C SER A 3 -13.43 12.04 17.90
N SER A 4 -13.43 11.06 17.02
CA SER A 4 -13.52 11.24 15.56
C SER A 4 -14.61 10.32 15.04
N ARG A 5 -15.53 10.88 14.26
CA ARG A 5 -16.56 10.13 13.56
C ARG A 5 -15.99 9.57 12.28
N ILE A 6 -15.93 8.27 12.17
CA ILE A 6 -15.47 7.59 10.94
C ILE A 6 -16.63 7.59 9.93
N ARG A 7 -16.33 7.82 8.68
CA ARG A 7 -17.31 7.88 7.58
C ARG A 7 -17.20 6.72 6.63
N TYR A 8 -15.97 6.29 6.39
CA TYR A 8 -15.66 5.18 5.51
C TYR A 8 -14.53 4.36 6.08
N VAL A 9 -14.53 3.07 5.77
CA VAL A 9 -13.42 2.16 6.09
C VAL A 9 -13.09 1.34 4.85
N GLY A 10 -11.84 1.37 4.42
CA GLY A 10 -11.35 0.50 3.34
C GLY A 10 -11.23 -0.95 3.81
N VAL A 11 -11.64 -1.89 2.96
CA VAL A 11 -11.43 -3.32 3.20
C VAL A 11 -10.12 -3.73 2.56
N CYS A 12 -9.09 -3.88 3.38
CA CYS A 12 -7.77 -4.32 2.94
C CYS A 12 -7.69 -5.86 2.95
N ASP A 13 -6.76 -6.40 2.16
CA ASP A 13 -6.51 -7.84 2.18
C ASP A 13 -5.93 -8.32 3.52
N ASP A 14 -5.31 -7.42 4.29
CA ASP A 14 -4.86 -7.71 5.64
C ASP A 14 -6.05 -7.97 6.59
N ASP A 15 -7.15 -7.22 6.41
CA ASP A 15 -8.40 -7.43 7.14
C ASP A 15 -8.99 -8.80 6.81
N ILE A 16 -8.91 -9.23 5.54
CA ILE A 16 -9.36 -10.56 5.10
C ILE A 16 -8.52 -11.66 5.77
N SER A 17 -7.20 -11.50 5.78
CA SER A 17 -6.30 -12.46 6.43
C SER A 17 -6.56 -12.57 7.92
N LEU A 18 -6.81 -11.44 8.60
CA LEU A 18 -7.20 -11.40 10.01
C LEU A 18 -8.54 -12.11 10.24
N TYR A 19 -9.54 -11.82 9.42
CA TYR A 19 -10.87 -12.43 9.49
C TYR A 19 -10.81 -13.96 9.35
N LYS A 20 -9.94 -14.48 8.48
CA LYS A 20 -9.70 -15.91 8.28
C LYS A 20 -8.86 -16.55 9.38
N GLY A 21 -8.21 -15.78 10.24
CA GLY A 21 -7.27 -16.28 11.25
C GLY A 21 -5.93 -16.73 10.66
N ASP A 22 -5.60 -16.34 9.43
CA ASP A 22 -4.35 -16.70 8.74
C ASP A 22 -3.13 -15.92 9.25
N ASN A 23 -3.36 -14.93 10.08
CA ASN A 23 -2.32 -14.04 10.62
C ASN A 23 -1.56 -14.69 11.79
N ARG A 24 -0.76 -15.72 11.50
CA ARG A 24 0.03 -16.43 12.52
C ARG A 24 1.37 -15.74 12.85
N SER A 25 1.81 -14.82 12.01
CA SER A 25 3.18 -14.29 12.06
C SER A 25 3.28 -12.86 12.60
N TRP A 26 2.16 -12.17 12.83
CA TRP A 26 2.14 -10.78 13.25
C TRP A 26 1.57 -10.64 14.66
N PRO A 27 2.21 -9.90 15.58
CA PRO A 27 1.72 -9.70 16.95
C PRO A 27 0.54 -8.72 17.01
N LEU A 28 -0.41 -8.80 16.06
CA LEU A 28 -1.63 -8.02 16.15
C LEU A 28 -2.61 -8.65 17.14
N PRO A 29 -3.29 -7.84 17.96
CA PRO A 29 -4.43 -8.33 18.72
C PRO A 29 -5.45 -8.95 17.76
N LYS A 30 -5.98 -10.11 18.12
CA LYS A 30 -6.92 -10.92 17.30
C LYS A 30 -8.25 -10.22 16.95
N SER A 31 -8.43 -8.98 17.34
CA SER A 31 -9.70 -8.23 17.27
C SER A 31 -9.63 -6.96 16.45
N ILE A 32 -8.55 -6.70 15.69
CA ILE A 32 -8.42 -5.46 14.94
C ILE A 32 -8.92 -5.68 13.53
N VAL A 33 -9.97 -4.97 13.18
CA VAL A 33 -10.57 -4.96 11.85
C VAL A 33 -10.70 -3.51 11.39
N GLY A 34 -10.25 -3.26 10.16
CA GLY A 34 -10.24 -1.93 9.55
C GLY A 34 -9.11 -1.03 10.08
N HIS A 35 -8.31 -0.52 9.16
CA HIS A 35 -7.18 0.36 9.46
C HIS A 35 -7.03 1.51 8.46
N GLU A 36 -7.77 1.51 7.37
CA GLU A 36 -7.82 2.56 6.34
C GLU A 36 -9.12 3.36 6.51
N PHE A 37 -9.02 4.65 6.83
CA PHE A 37 -10.20 5.44 7.16
C PHE A 37 -10.08 6.91 6.82
N PRO A 38 -11.13 7.59 6.43
CA PRO A 38 -11.39 9.00 6.65
C PRO A 38 -12.48 9.20 7.71
N GLY A 39 -12.46 10.36 8.32
CA GLY A 39 -13.47 10.77 9.27
C GLY A 39 -13.46 12.28 9.55
N GLU A 40 -14.27 12.70 10.48
CA GLU A 40 -14.38 14.09 10.92
C GLU A 40 -14.11 14.19 12.43
N ILE A 41 -13.41 15.22 12.86
CA ILE A 41 -13.16 15.46 14.28
C ILE A 41 -14.43 16.00 14.95
N GLU A 42 -14.95 15.29 15.95
CA GLU A 42 -16.10 15.73 16.75
C GLU A 42 -15.69 16.34 18.10
N ASP A 43 -14.63 15.82 18.71
CA ASP A 43 -14.05 16.37 19.94
C ASP A 43 -12.54 16.24 19.92
N LEU A 44 -11.83 17.20 20.51
CA LEU A 44 -10.37 17.24 20.51
C LEU A 44 -9.82 17.71 21.86
N GLY A 45 -8.68 17.14 22.23
CA GLY A 45 -7.91 17.60 23.38
C GLY A 45 -7.08 18.84 23.05
N GLU A 46 -6.63 19.52 24.09
CA GLU A 46 -5.88 20.77 24.02
C GLU A 46 -4.64 20.68 23.12
N LEU A 47 -3.87 19.59 23.21
CA LEU A 47 -2.68 19.41 22.38
C LEU A 47 -3.02 19.34 20.88
N ALA A 48 -4.13 18.70 20.51
CA ALA A 48 -4.56 18.64 19.12
C ALA A 48 -5.05 20.02 18.63
N TYR A 49 -5.72 20.77 19.51
CA TYR A 49 -6.12 22.16 19.21
C TYR A 49 -4.89 23.04 18.93
N HIS A 50 -3.87 22.98 19.77
CA HIS A 50 -2.62 23.73 19.59
C HIS A 50 -1.83 23.27 18.37
N ALA A 51 -1.95 21.99 17.98
CA ALA A 51 -1.38 21.47 16.74
C ALA A 51 -2.16 21.89 15.48
N GLY A 52 -3.21 22.73 15.64
CA GLY A 52 -3.96 23.29 14.52
C GLY A 52 -5.20 22.52 14.09
N PHE A 53 -5.56 21.41 14.76
CA PHE A 53 -6.81 20.71 14.47
C PHE A 53 -8.03 21.47 15.01
N ARG A 54 -9.18 21.29 14.36
CA ARG A 54 -10.47 21.89 14.77
C ARG A 54 -11.57 20.85 14.66
N ILE A 55 -12.65 21.05 15.43
CA ILE A 55 -13.89 20.29 15.27
C ILE A 55 -14.42 20.53 13.86
N GLY A 56 -14.88 19.48 13.18
CA GLY A 56 -15.32 19.50 11.80
C GLY A 56 -14.20 19.32 10.76
N ASP A 57 -12.91 19.26 11.17
CA ASP A 57 -11.84 18.96 10.23
C ASP A 57 -12.02 17.53 9.66
N ALA A 58 -12.02 17.43 8.35
CA ALA A 58 -11.91 16.16 7.66
C ALA A 58 -10.47 15.61 7.80
N VAL A 59 -10.35 14.42 8.31
CA VAL A 59 -9.05 13.78 8.61
C VAL A 59 -9.00 12.35 8.06
N SER A 60 -7.80 11.91 7.82
CA SER A 60 -7.47 10.50 7.55
C SER A 60 -6.10 10.19 8.13
N GLY A 61 -5.72 8.92 8.16
CA GLY A 61 -4.46 8.54 8.75
C GLY A 61 -4.19 7.05 8.68
N TYR A 62 -3.46 6.55 9.66
CA TYR A 62 -3.20 5.14 9.85
C TYR A 62 -3.59 4.70 11.27
N ALA A 63 -3.98 3.45 11.39
CA ALA A 63 -4.46 2.90 12.65
C ALA A 63 -3.33 2.58 13.66
N TRP A 64 -2.07 2.64 13.26
CA TRP A 64 -0.92 2.34 14.10
C TRP A 64 -0.58 3.49 15.05
N ASN A 65 -0.34 3.15 16.32
CA ASN A 65 0.17 4.07 17.33
C ASN A 65 1.52 3.54 17.84
N PHE A 66 2.54 4.39 17.80
CA PHE A 66 3.88 4.09 18.26
C PHE A 66 4.16 4.79 19.60
N CYS A 67 4.87 4.12 20.52
CA CYS A 67 5.01 4.63 21.90
C CYS A 67 5.88 5.90 22.03
N GLY A 68 6.70 6.21 21.02
CA GLY A 68 7.61 7.38 21.04
C GLY A 68 8.77 7.30 22.05
N ALA A 69 8.83 6.27 22.90
CA ALA A 69 9.75 6.20 24.04
C ALA A 69 10.77 5.05 23.96
N CYS A 70 10.48 3.96 23.23
CA CYS A 70 11.40 2.83 23.14
C CYS A 70 12.63 3.18 22.28
N ARG A 71 13.64 2.29 22.31
CA ARG A 71 14.87 2.45 21.53
C ARG A 71 14.59 2.74 20.05
N TYR A 72 13.73 1.95 19.44
CA TYR A 72 13.42 2.09 18.00
C TYR A 72 12.75 3.44 17.70
N CYS A 73 11.77 3.85 18.49
CA CYS A 73 11.13 5.17 18.31
C CYS A 73 12.14 6.32 18.47
N LYS A 74 13.02 6.24 19.46
CA LYS A 74 14.06 7.26 19.67
C LYS A 74 15.13 7.29 18.58
N SER A 75 15.24 6.25 17.78
CA SER A 75 16.18 6.14 16.67
C SER A 75 15.56 6.41 15.29
N GLY A 76 14.29 6.86 15.24
CA GLY A 76 13.57 7.08 13.98
C GLY A 76 13.14 5.78 13.26
N LEU A 77 13.06 4.68 14.00
CA LEU A 77 12.67 3.36 13.52
C LEU A 77 11.34 2.91 14.13
N GLU A 78 10.35 3.80 14.15
CA GLU A 78 9.05 3.58 14.80
C GLU A 78 8.31 2.36 14.23
N ALA A 79 8.52 2.02 12.97
CA ALA A 79 7.98 0.81 12.37
C ALA A 79 8.33 -0.47 13.18
N HIS A 80 9.42 -0.43 13.94
CA HIS A 80 9.86 -1.51 14.82
C HIS A 80 9.55 -1.26 16.30
N CYS A 81 8.59 -0.39 16.62
CA CYS A 81 8.24 -0.06 17.99
C CYS A 81 7.84 -1.30 18.78
N CYS A 82 8.53 -1.56 19.92
CA CYS A 82 8.23 -2.71 20.77
C CYS A 82 6.84 -2.67 21.43
N ASN A 83 6.26 -1.47 21.52
CA ASN A 83 4.94 -1.22 22.11
C ASN A 83 3.99 -0.62 21.07
N ALA A 84 4.13 -1.01 19.82
CA ALA A 84 3.19 -0.59 18.78
C ALA A 84 1.80 -1.17 19.09
N ALA A 85 0.78 -0.35 18.89
CA ALA A 85 -0.61 -0.76 19.00
C ALA A 85 -1.34 -0.35 17.73
N CYS A 86 -2.21 -1.21 17.23
CA CYS A 86 -3.11 -0.89 16.15
C CYS A 86 -4.52 -0.70 16.72
N ILE A 87 -5.25 0.27 16.22
CA ILE A 87 -6.62 0.60 16.64
C ILE A 87 -7.56 0.13 15.54
N SER A 88 -8.62 -0.59 15.89
CA SER A 88 -9.71 -0.86 14.95
C SER A 88 -10.46 0.43 14.66
N VAL A 89 -10.62 0.73 13.37
CA VAL A 89 -11.38 1.90 12.92
C VAL A 89 -12.71 1.52 12.28
N LEU A 90 -13.07 0.25 12.24
CA LEU A 90 -14.41 -0.20 11.83
C LEU A 90 -15.39 0.03 13.00
N ALA A 91 -15.65 1.29 13.27
CA ALA A 91 -16.53 1.78 14.30
C ALA A 91 -17.00 3.20 13.95
N GLU A 92 -18.21 3.56 14.34
CA GLU A 92 -18.76 4.91 14.08
C GLU A 92 -17.90 6.02 14.71
N HIS A 93 -17.32 5.74 15.89
CA HIS A 93 -16.50 6.70 16.63
C HIS A 93 -15.22 6.04 17.16
N VAL A 94 -14.10 6.74 17.01
CA VAL A 94 -12.80 6.27 17.50
C VAL A 94 -12.04 7.40 18.18
N VAL A 95 -11.19 7.03 19.14
CA VAL A 95 -10.24 7.95 19.78
C VAL A 95 -8.87 7.74 19.13
N LEU A 96 -8.34 8.77 18.50
CA LEU A 96 -7.08 8.70 17.77
C LEU A 96 -6.06 9.68 18.36
N ASN A 97 -4.80 9.28 18.40
CA ASN A 97 -3.71 10.19 18.68
C ASN A 97 -3.54 11.17 17.49
N MET A 98 -3.26 12.43 17.76
CA MET A 98 -3.03 13.42 16.70
C MET A 98 -1.89 13.04 15.74
N ARG A 99 -0.96 12.18 16.17
CA ARG A 99 0.13 11.67 15.33
C ARG A 99 -0.32 10.64 14.31
N GLN A 100 -1.50 10.04 14.51
CA GLN A 100 -2.08 9.03 13.62
C GLN A 100 -2.91 9.65 12.49
N ILE A 101 -3.21 10.93 12.57
CA ILE A 101 -4.13 11.62 11.66
C ILE A 101 -3.47 12.81 10.97
N GLN A 102 -3.97 13.10 9.78
CA GLN A 102 -3.64 14.29 8.99
C GLN A 102 -4.92 14.88 8.42
N LYS A 103 -5.01 16.22 8.36
CA LYS A 103 -6.13 16.87 7.68
C LYS A 103 -6.11 16.56 6.19
N LEU A 104 -7.25 16.20 5.66
CA LEU A 104 -7.44 16.14 4.21
C LEU A 104 -7.41 17.55 3.63
N ARG A 105 -6.94 17.67 2.40
CA ARG A 105 -6.96 18.95 1.70
C ARG A 105 -8.38 19.33 1.28
N PRO A 106 -8.74 20.62 1.32
CA PRO A 106 -10.03 21.08 0.78
C PRO A 106 -10.23 20.60 -0.66
N GLY A 107 -11.45 20.13 -0.96
CA GLY A 107 -11.81 19.62 -2.29
C GLY A 107 -11.44 18.16 -2.57
N VAL A 108 -10.74 17.48 -1.67
CA VAL A 108 -10.54 16.02 -1.77
C VAL A 108 -11.84 15.33 -1.33
N PRO A 109 -12.42 14.42 -2.15
CA PRO A 109 -13.55 13.60 -1.73
C PRO A 109 -13.19 12.81 -0.47
N LEU A 110 -14.11 12.76 0.50
CA LEU A 110 -13.82 12.19 1.82
C LEU A 110 -13.45 10.71 1.72
N GLU A 111 -14.12 9.96 0.86
CA GLU A 111 -13.86 8.54 0.58
C GLU A 111 -12.44 8.27 0.07
N HIS A 112 -11.79 9.24 -0.60
CA HIS A 112 -10.40 9.08 -1.02
C HIS A 112 -9.43 9.01 0.17
N GLY A 113 -9.85 9.47 1.35
CA GLY A 113 -9.05 9.39 2.56
C GLY A 113 -8.68 7.97 2.98
N ILE A 114 -9.42 6.94 2.57
CA ILE A 114 -9.06 5.53 2.81
C ILE A 114 -7.69 5.19 2.24
N PHE A 115 -7.25 5.86 1.17
CA PHE A 115 -5.98 5.60 0.51
C PHE A 115 -4.78 6.29 1.18
N THR A 116 -4.98 7.06 2.24
CA THR A 116 -3.88 7.82 2.89
C THR A 116 -2.75 6.91 3.35
N ASP A 117 -3.08 5.78 3.98
CA ASP A 117 -2.11 4.78 4.42
C ASP A 117 -1.40 4.14 3.23
N ALA A 118 -2.14 3.67 2.23
CA ALA A 118 -1.58 3.06 1.02
C ALA A 118 -0.67 4.01 0.23
N ILE A 119 -1.06 5.28 0.09
CA ILE A 119 -0.21 6.31 -0.55
C ILE A 119 1.07 6.51 0.27
N GLY A 120 0.94 6.64 1.59
CA GLY A 120 2.07 6.76 2.49
C GLY A 120 3.03 5.57 2.40
N TYR A 121 2.49 4.36 2.38
CA TYR A 121 3.23 3.10 2.24
C TYR A 121 4.04 3.06 0.94
N CYS A 122 3.43 3.42 -0.19
CA CYS A 122 4.09 3.46 -1.48
C CYS A 122 5.15 4.56 -1.56
N LEU A 123 4.89 5.76 -1.02
CA LEU A 123 5.87 6.85 -0.96
C LEU A 123 7.10 6.50 -0.14
N TYR A 124 6.89 5.87 1.02
CA TYR A 124 7.97 5.49 1.91
C TYR A 124 8.81 4.35 1.35
N ASN A 125 8.17 3.24 1.02
CA ASN A 125 8.87 2.03 0.61
C ASN A 125 9.27 2.03 -0.87
N GLY A 126 8.48 2.68 -1.73
CA GLY A 126 8.70 2.68 -3.18
C GLY A 126 9.69 3.74 -3.65
N LEU A 127 9.69 4.94 -3.04
CA LEU A 127 10.38 6.10 -3.60
C LEU A 127 11.43 6.74 -2.67
N LYS A 128 11.49 6.38 -1.37
CA LYS A 128 12.25 7.17 -0.39
C LYS A 128 13.77 7.11 -0.53
N ASP A 129 14.35 5.92 -0.67
CA ASP A 129 15.79 5.75 -0.40
C ASP A 129 16.68 5.67 -1.64
N ARG A 130 16.10 5.42 -2.80
CA ARG A 130 16.86 5.24 -4.05
C ARG A 130 16.10 5.82 -5.22
N GLY A 131 15.99 7.06 -5.42
CA GLY A 131 15.24 7.64 -6.54
C GLY A 131 15.18 6.74 -7.79
N ILE A 132 14.07 6.76 -8.49
CA ILE A 132 13.91 6.03 -9.76
C ILE A 132 14.43 6.94 -10.86
N ALA A 133 15.45 6.50 -11.61
CA ALA A 133 16.02 7.29 -12.70
C ALA A 133 15.00 7.50 -13.83
N VAL A 134 15.19 8.57 -14.60
CA VAL A 134 14.27 8.95 -15.70
C VAL A 134 14.18 7.88 -16.78
N ASP A 135 15.29 7.20 -17.05
CA ASP A 135 15.43 6.16 -18.07
C ASP A 135 15.31 4.73 -17.51
N ALA A 136 14.98 4.58 -16.23
CA ALA A 136 14.84 3.28 -15.59
C ALA A 136 13.66 2.47 -16.16
N HIS A 137 13.86 1.18 -16.26
CA HIS A 137 12.80 0.20 -16.48
C HIS A 137 12.30 -0.35 -15.16
N VAL A 138 11.01 -0.19 -14.91
CA VAL A 138 10.33 -0.62 -13.67
C VAL A 138 9.35 -1.73 -13.98
N MET A 139 9.37 -2.81 -13.18
CA MET A 139 8.38 -3.88 -13.20
C MET A 139 7.56 -3.88 -11.92
N ILE A 140 6.24 -3.95 -12.04
CA ILE A 140 5.31 -4.14 -10.93
C ILE A 140 4.53 -5.43 -11.16
N PHE A 141 4.58 -6.35 -10.22
CA PHE A 141 3.75 -7.55 -10.22
C PHE A 141 2.49 -7.34 -9.37
N GLY A 142 1.33 -7.66 -9.96
CA GLY A 142 0.01 -7.51 -9.36
C GLY A 142 -0.61 -6.13 -9.62
N CYS A 143 -1.92 -6.11 -9.85
CA CYS A 143 -2.73 -4.90 -10.02
C CYS A 143 -3.69 -4.76 -8.83
N ASN A 144 -3.17 -4.59 -7.62
CA ASN A 144 -3.95 -4.25 -6.42
C ASN A 144 -3.87 -2.74 -6.12
N THR A 145 -4.54 -2.31 -5.06
CA THR A 145 -4.56 -0.90 -4.64
C THR A 145 -3.15 -0.30 -4.51
N PHE A 146 -2.24 -0.99 -3.85
CA PHE A 146 -0.86 -0.51 -3.63
C PHE A 146 -0.08 -0.41 -4.93
N SER A 147 -0.18 -1.42 -5.79
CA SER A 147 0.47 -1.44 -7.11
C SER A 147 0.02 -0.30 -8.00
N LEU A 148 -1.30 -0.05 -8.05
CA LEU A 148 -1.88 1.00 -8.89
C LEU A 148 -1.61 2.41 -8.35
N ILE A 149 -1.49 2.56 -7.04
CA ILE A 149 -1.01 3.81 -6.42
C ILE A 149 0.48 4.00 -6.70
N LEU A 150 1.31 2.96 -6.53
CA LEU A 150 2.74 3.01 -6.79
C LEU A 150 3.03 3.34 -8.27
N LEU A 151 2.32 2.72 -9.21
CA LEU A 151 2.38 3.05 -10.63
C LEU A 151 2.20 4.56 -10.86
N GLN A 152 1.11 5.13 -10.35
CA GLN A 152 0.83 6.56 -10.51
C GLN A 152 1.91 7.44 -9.86
N LEU A 153 2.42 7.06 -8.69
CA LEU A 153 3.48 7.80 -8.01
C LEU A 153 4.80 7.75 -8.80
N ILE A 154 5.16 6.61 -9.37
CA ILE A 154 6.35 6.49 -10.23
C ILE A 154 6.18 7.39 -11.46
N LYS A 155 5.04 7.31 -12.14
CA LYS A 155 4.77 8.17 -13.32
C LYS A 155 4.72 9.65 -12.96
N LEU A 156 4.33 10.00 -11.74
CA LEU A 156 4.26 11.38 -11.27
C LEU A 156 5.62 11.98 -10.92
N PHE A 157 6.55 11.16 -10.39
CA PHE A 157 7.82 11.64 -9.82
C PHE A 157 9.05 11.21 -10.63
N SER A 158 8.90 10.35 -11.64
CA SER A 158 9.99 9.93 -12.51
C SER A 158 9.56 9.89 -13.97
N GLY A 159 10.52 9.77 -14.88
CA GLY A 159 10.30 9.51 -16.30
C GLY A 159 10.43 8.03 -16.68
N ALA A 160 10.46 7.14 -15.70
CA ALA A 160 10.69 5.72 -15.90
C ALA A 160 9.63 5.06 -16.80
N THR A 161 10.06 4.04 -17.54
CA THR A 161 9.17 3.12 -18.27
C THR A 161 8.63 2.09 -17.29
N VAL A 162 7.31 2.07 -17.07
CA VAL A 162 6.67 1.17 -16.10
C VAL A 162 5.92 0.05 -16.80
N SER A 163 6.34 -1.17 -16.51
CA SER A 163 5.63 -2.40 -16.86
C SER A 163 4.87 -2.93 -15.67
N ILE A 164 3.65 -3.44 -15.90
CA ILE A 164 2.85 -4.09 -14.87
C ILE A 164 2.31 -5.42 -15.37
N ALA A 165 2.28 -6.44 -14.51
CA ALA A 165 1.77 -7.76 -14.86
C ALA A 165 0.75 -8.28 -13.85
N ASP A 166 -0.37 -8.80 -14.34
CA ASP A 166 -1.44 -9.41 -13.54
C ASP A 166 -2.12 -10.54 -14.33
N LYS A 167 -2.93 -11.35 -13.65
CA LYS A 167 -3.74 -12.41 -14.27
C LYS A 167 -5.06 -11.87 -14.83
N ASP A 168 -5.58 -10.77 -14.30
CA ASP A 168 -6.89 -10.19 -14.65
C ASP A 168 -6.73 -9.07 -15.68
N GLU A 169 -7.20 -9.30 -16.90
CA GLU A 169 -7.12 -8.33 -18.00
C GLU A 169 -7.86 -7.02 -17.69
N ARG A 170 -8.97 -7.06 -16.93
CA ARG A 170 -9.71 -5.85 -16.54
C ARG A 170 -8.85 -4.96 -15.64
N LYS A 171 -8.05 -5.56 -14.76
CA LYS A 171 -7.10 -4.82 -13.90
C LYS A 171 -5.93 -4.28 -14.71
N LEU A 172 -5.48 -5.01 -15.75
CA LEU A 172 -4.47 -4.54 -16.68
C LEU A 172 -4.96 -3.35 -17.53
N GLU A 173 -6.23 -3.36 -17.96
CA GLU A 173 -6.85 -2.21 -18.64
C GLU A 173 -6.88 -0.97 -17.73
N LEU A 174 -7.25 -1.14 -16.46
CA LEU A 174 -7.17 -0.07 -15.48
C LEU A 174 -5.74 0.45 -15.31
N ALA A 175 -4.76 -0.43 -15.21
CA ALA A 175 -3.36 -0.04 -15.10
C ALA A 175 -2.88 0.77 -16.32
N ARG A 176 -3.29 0.40 -17.55
CA ARG A 176 -3.02 1.20 -18.77
C ARG A 176 -3.63 2.58 -18.67
N SER A 177 -4.87 2.68 -18.23
CA SER A 177 -5.55 3.98 -18.05
C SER A 177 -4.91 4.87 -16.99
N LEU A 178 -4.21 4.27 -16.01
CA LEU A 178 -3.47 4.96 -14.95
C LEU A 178 -2.01 5.25 -15.30
N GLY A 179 -1.58 4.93 -16.54
CA GLY A 179 -0.28 5.35 -17.07
C GLY A 179 0.80 4.27 -17.13
N ALA A 180 0.43 2.98 -17.05
CA ALA A 180 1.38 1.91 -17.35
C ALA A 180 1.80 1.96 -18.82
N ASP A 181 3.11 1.97 -19.09
CA ASP A 181 3.63 1.95 -20.46
C ASP A 181 3.44 0.56 -21.10
N HIS A 182 3.56 -0.48 -20.28
CA HIS A 182 3.31 -1.86 -20.70
C HIS A 182 2.47 -2.59 -19.64
N ALA A 183 1.41 -3.27 -20.07
CA ALA A 183 0.58 -4.08 -19.20
C ALA A 183 0.28 -5.42 -19.88
N PHE A 184 0.64 -6.53 -19.23
CA PHE A 184 0.57 -7.87 -19.81
C PHE A 184 0.31 -8.95 -18.76
N SER A 185 -0.07 -10.14 -19.24
CA SER A 185 -0.34 -11.30 -18.38
C SER A 185 0.89 -11.68 -17.54
N SER A 186 0.68 -12.05 -16.28
CA SER A 186 1.72 -12.57 -15.38
C SER A 186 2.11 -14.03 -15.63
N GLU A 187 1.74 -14.61 -16.79
CA GLU A 187 2.29 -15.89 -17.23
C GLU A 187 3.81 -15.80 -17.42
N VAL A 188 4.57 -16.75 -16.84
CA VAL A 188 6.03 -16.73 -16.80
C VAL A 188 6.64 -16.52 -18.18
N THR A 189 6.16 -17.26 -19.19
CA THR A 189 6.65 -17.15 -20.57
C THR A 189 6.38 -15.77 -21.18
N THR A 190 5.24 -15.16 -20.84
CA THR A 190 4.87 -13.82 -21.27
C THR A 190 5.74 -12.77 -20.58
N VAL A 191 5.99 -12.91 -19.29
CA VAL A 191 6.88 -12.01 -18.54
C VAL A 191 8.29 -12.05 -19.11
N LEU A 192 8.88 -13.24 -19.30
CA LEU A 192 10.23 -13.38 -19.84
C LEU A 192 10.37 -12.77 -21.23
N ARG A 193 9.43 -13.05 -22.14
CA ARG A 193 9.43 -12.49 -23.50
C ARG A 193 9.32 -10.97 -23.50
N ASN A 194 8.42 -10.40 -22.69
CA ASN A 194 8.25 -8.95 -22.61
C ASN A 194 9.46 -8.29 -21.95
N THR A 195 10.05 -8.91 -20.93
CA THR A 195 11.30 -8.41 -20.33
C THR A 195 12.37 -8.24 -21.37
N ALA A 196 12.68 -9.30 -22.15
CA ALA A 196 13.69 -9.25 -23.20
C ALA A 196 13.42 -8.12 -24.21
N GLY A 197 12.19 -8.03 -24.71
CA GLY A 197 11.80 -7.02 -25.71
C GLY A 197 11.84 -5.59 -25.21
N ILE A 198 11.31 -5.33 -23.99
CA ILE A 198 11.17 -3.98 -23.42
C ILE A 198 12.54 -3.47 -22.94
N THR A 199 13.30 -4.31 -22.25
CA THR A 199 14.58 -3.90 -21.64
C THR A 199 15.79 -4.18 -22.52
N LYS A 200 15.59 -4.70 -23.72
CA LYS A 200 16.66 -5.12 -24.65
C LYS A 200 17.66 -6.07 -23.97
N ASP A 201 17.11 -7.07 -23.27
CA ASP A 201 17.83 -8.09 -22.50
C ASP A 201 18.63 -7.58 -21.29
N HIS A 202 18.53 -6.26 -20.93
CA HIS A 202 19.22 -5.73 -19.75
C HIS A 202 18.52 -6.06 -18.45
N GLY A 203 17.22 -6.36 -18.47
CA GLY A 203 16.39 -6.58 -17.29
C GLY A 203 15.85 -5.29 -16.70
N TYR A 204 15.06 -5.41 -15.61
CA TYR A 204 14.43 -4.27 -14.92
C TYR A 204 15.35 -3.72 -13.83
N ASP A 205 15.52 -2.40 -13.78
CA ASP A 205 16.28 -1.68 -12.75
C ASP A 205 15.59 -1.75 -11.39
N HIS A 206 14.26 -1.66 -11.39
CA HIS A 206 13.44 -1.79 -10.19
C HIS A 206 12.33 -2.80 -10.41
N ILE A 207 12.15 -3.70 -9.45
CA ILE A 207 11.07 -4.67 -9.46
C ILE A 207 10.30 -4.56 -8.15
N PHE A 208 8.99 -4.35 -8.25
CA PHE A 208 8.07 -4.31 -7.12
C PHE A 208 7.16 -5.55 -7.16
N GLU A 209 7.46 -6.51 -6.30
CA GLU A 209 6.63 -7.71 -6.19
C GLU A 209 5.52 -7.47 -5.17
N MET A 210 4.31 -7.32 -5.68
CA MET A 210 3.10 -6.99 -4.90
C MET A 210 1.94 -7.93 -5.21
N SER A 211 2.17 -8.99 -6.02
CA SER A 211 1.14 -9.93 -6.46
C SER A 211 0.78 -10.99 -5.42
N ARG A 212 1.65 -11.23 -4.44
CA ARG A 212 1.58 -12.35 -3.47
C ARG A 212 1.70 -13.72 -4.13
N ASP A 213 2.13 -13.81 -5.38
CA ASP A 213 2.38 -15.06 -6.06
C ASP A 213 3.85 -15.47 -5.88
N PRO A 214 4.14 -16.56 -5.16
CA PRO A 214 5.51 -17.03 -4.93
C PRO A 214 6.29 -17.25 -6.24
N LYS A 215 5.60 -17.61 -7.33
CA LYS A 215 6.23 -17.78 -8.65
C LYS A 215 6.78 -16.47 -9.19
N MET A 216 6.04 -15.36 -8.96
CA MET A 216 6.50 -14.04 -9.41
C MET A 216 7.72 -13.59 -8.60
N LEU A 217 7.71 -13.80 -7.28
CA LEU A 217 8.90 -13.53 -6.46
C LEU A 217 10.11 -14.36 -6.90
N GLY A 218 9.93 -15.65 -7.19
CA GLY A 218 10.98 -16.53 -7.71
C GLY A 218 11.57 -16.04 -9.04
N LEU A 219 10.75 -15.42 -9.88
CA LEU A 219 11.15 -14.93 -11.22
C LEU A 219 11.95 -13.61 -11.15
N THR A 220 11.85 -12.87 -10.05
CA THR A 220 12.44 -11.51 -9.97
C THR A 220 13.94 -11.47 -10.22
N GLY A 221 14.71 -12.43 -9.70
CA GLY A 221 16.16 -12.52 -9.93
C GLY A 221 16.51 -12.69 -11.41
N THR A 222 15.75 -13.52 -12.12
CA THR A 222 15.96 -13.77 -13.55
C THR A 222 15.79 -12.51 -14.39
N ILE A 223 14.75 -11.72 -14.12
CA ILE A 223 14.39 -10.52 -14.90
C ILE A 223 15.02 -9.23 -14.39
N ALA A 224 15.72 -9.24 -13.26
CA ALA A 224 16.41 -8.07 -12.74
C ALA A 224 17.62 -7.70 -13.60
N ALA A 225 17.85 -6.40 -13.72
CA ALA A 225 19.09 -5.85 -14.27
C ALA A 225 20.28 -6.10 -13.31
N VAL A 226 21.50 -5.98 -13.82
CA VAL A 226 22.69 -5.94 -12.98
C VAL A 226 22.59 -4.74 -12.03
N ARG A 227 22.79 -4.98 -10.71
CA ARG A 227 22.62 -4.04 -9.63
C ARG A 227 21.19 -3.51 -9.47
N GLY A 228 20.21 -4.27 -9.96
CA GLY A 228 18.79 -3.97 -9.81
C GLY A 228 18.33 -4.01 -8.35
N ASP A 229 17.18 -3.36 -8.08
CA ASP A 229 16.56 -3.28 -6.76
C ASP A 229 15.20 -4.01 -6.79
N ILE A 230 15.09 -5.11 -6.06
CA ILE A 230 13.87 -5.88 -5.91
C ILE A 230 13.26 -5.53 -4.56
N ARG A 231 12.02 -5.09 -4.57
CA ARG A 231 11.23 -4.83 -3.37
C ARG A 231 9.97 -5.67 -3.37
N TYR A 232 9.78 -6.40 -2.29
CA TYR A 232 8.59 -7.24 -2.15
C TYR A 232 7.72 -6.77 -1.00
N SER A 233 6.42 -6.74 -1.26
CA SER A 233 5.43 -6.44 -0.26
C SER A 233 5.06 -7.74 0.45
N TYR A 234 5.48 -7.89 1.72
CA TYR A 234 5.07 -9.04 2.50
C TYR A 234 3.59 -8.94 2.84
N LEU A 235 2.82 -9.81 2.26
CA LEU A 235 1.42 -9.96 2.59
C LEU A 235 1.11 -11.47 2.58
N TYR A 236 1.10 -12.09 3.74
CA TYR A 236 0.47 -13.36 4.11
C TYR A 236 0.46 -14.56 3.12
N GLY A 237 1.23 -14.55 2.05
CA GLY A 237 1.28 -15.64 1.06
C GLY A 237 2.60 -16.43 1.04
N TYR A 238 3.65 -15.89 1.63
CA TYR A 238 5.02 -16.43 1.50
C TYR A 238 5.43 -17.27 2.71
N THR A 239 4.56 -18.09 3.27
CA THR A 239 4.82 -18.76 4.54
C THR A 239 5.80 -19.93 4.47
N THR A 240 6.12 -20.43 3.26
CA THR A 240 7.07 -21.56 3.13
C THR A 240 7.70 -21.58 1.74
N SER A 241 9.02 -21.63 1.65
CA SER A 241 9.86 -21.85 0.46
C SER A 241 9.51 -20.98 -0.77
N ASN A 242 10.16 -19.84 -0.84
CA ASN A 242 10.22 -19.10 -2.11
C ASN A 242 11.45 -19.61 -2.86
N ASP A 243 11.27 -20.00 -4.11
CA ASP A 243 12.36 -20.43 -5.00
C ASP A 243 13.14 -19.22 -5.52
N VAL A 244 13.52 -18.29 -4.63
CA VAL A 244 14.39 -17.17 -4.99
C VAL A 244 15.79 -17.71 -5.23
N ASN A 245 16.28 -17.59 -6.46
CA ASN A 245 17.60 -18.05 -6.82
C ASN A 245 18.68 -17.07 -6.32
N LEU A 246 19.26 -17.38 -5.17
CA LEU A 246 20.29 -16.53 -4.55
C LEU A 246 21.55 -16.40 -5.41
N MET A 247 21.87 -17.38 -6.29
CA MET A 247 23.01 -17.29 -7.18
C MET A 247 22.77 -16.22 -8.26
N GLU A 248 21.57 -16.09 -8.78
CA GLU A 248 21.22 -15.02 -9.73
C GLU A 248 21.36 -13.64 -9.08
N LEU A 249 20.85 -13.48 -7.84
CA LEU A 249 21.01 -12.23 -7.11
C LEU A 249 22.48 -11.89 -6.87
N TYR A 250 23.27 -12.87 -6.46
CA TYR A 250 24.71 -12.70 -6.24
C TYR A 250 25.46 -12.29 -7.51
N MET A 251 25.25 -13.02 -8.61
CA MET A 251 25.96 -12.77 -9.87
C MET A 251 25.61 -11.41 -10.50
N LYS A 252 24.44 -10.87 -10.19
CA LYS A 252 23.98 -9.56 -10.70
C LYS A 252 24.13 -8.44 -9.67
N GLU A 253 24.64 -8.69 -8.46
CA GLU A 253 24.71 -7.73 -7.35
C GLU A 253 23.34 -7.10 -7.01
N VAL A 254 22.25 -7.88 -7.11
CA VAL A 254 20.88 -7.41 -6.88
C VAL A 254 20.62 -7.16 -5.40
N THR A 255 19.96 -6.04 -5.08
CA THR A 255 19.42 -5.78 -3.75
C THR A 255 18.02 -6.37 -3.64
N LEU A 256 17.75 -7.16 -2.60
CA LEU A 256 16.41 -7.65 -2.27
C LEU A 256 15.99 -7.09 -0.90
N SER A 257 14.88 -6.35 -0.84
CA SER A 257 14.40 -5.71 0.39
C SER A 257 12.89 -5.78 0.53
N PRO A 258 12.36 -5.90 1.77
CA PRO A 258 10.92 -5.88 2.00
C PRO A 258 10.35 -4.47 2.02
N PHE A 259 9.06 -4.35 1.71
CA PHE A 259 8.23 -3.25 2.16
C PHE A 259 7.82 -3.48 3.61
N PHE A 260 7.82 -2.43 4.41
CA PHE A 260 7.40 -2.52 5.80
C PHE A 260 6.59 -1.29 6.22
N LEU A 261 6.07 -1.29 7.46
CA LEU A 261 5.21 -0.24 8.00
C LEU A 261 5.71 1.19 7.75
N VAL A 262 4.79 2.13 7.74
CA VAL A 262 4.97 3.52 7.29
C VAL A 262 5.02 4.49 8.47
N PRO A 263 6.18 4.87 8.99
CA PRO A 263 6.25 6.03 9.87
C PRO A 263 6.32 7.34 9.07
N TYR A 264 5.58 8.37 9.53
CA TYR A 264 5.73 9.79 9.12
C TYR A 264 5.44 10.18 7.67
N SER A 265 4.75 9.35 6.89
CA SER A 265 4.45 9.68 5.48
C SER A 265 3.10 10.35 5.27
N LEU A 266 2.25 10.45 6.30
CA LEU A 266 0.90 11.01 6.18
C LEU A 266 0.84 12.43 5.58
N PRO A 267 1.68 13.41 6.00
CA PRO A 267 1.65 14.74 5.42
C PRO A 267 1.95 14.73 3.92
N ARG A 268 2.88 13.88 3.48
CA ARG A 268 3.23 13.71 2.06
C ARG A 268 2.11 12.99 1.30
N ALA A 269 1.52 11.97 1.90
CA ALA A 269 0.40 11.22 1.34
C ALA A 269 -0.78 12.15 1.02
N VAL A 270 -1.23 12.91 2.01
CA VAL A 270 -2.32 13.88 1.82
C VAL A 270 -1.94 15.00 0.84
N SER A 271 -0.65 15.38 0.79
CA SER A 271 -0.18 16.40 -0.14
C SER A 271 -0.23 15.95 -1.60
N VAL A 272 0.08 14.71 -1.89
CA VAL A 272 0.11 14.16 -3.27
C VAL A 272 -1.26 13.63 -3.71
N MET A 273 -2.11 13.26 -2.78
CA MET A 273 -3.43 12.66 -3.02
C MET A 273 -4.26 13.35 -4.13
N PRO A 274 -4.37 14.69 -4.20
CA PRO A 274 -5.14 15.37 -5.25
C PRO A 274 -4.59 15.19 -6.66
N ARG A 275 -3.38 14.66 -6.81
CA ARG A 275 -2.72 14.43 -8.10
C ARG A 275 -2.90 12.99 -8.60
N LEU A 276 -3.56 12.13 -7.83
CA LEU A 276 -3.77 10.72 -8.15
C LEU A 276 -5.22 10.48 -8.57
N ALA A 277 -5.41 9.62 -9.55
CA ALA A 277 -6.72 9.13 -9.95
C ALA A 277 -7.14 8.00 -8.99
N LEU A 278 -7.80 8.35 -7.89
CA LEU A 278 -8.19 7.42 -6.84
C LEU A 278 -9.60 6.85 -7.01
N GLN A 279 -10.52 7.63 -7.60
CA GLN A 279 -11.89 7.18 -7.82
C GLN A 279 -11.99 5.84 -8.57
N PRO A 280 -11.22 5.57 -9.64
CA PRO A 280 -11.25 4.28 -10.33
C PRO A 280 -10.77 3.08 -9.50
N LEU A 281 -10.11 3.33 -8.35
CA LEU A 281 -9.65 2.29 -7.44
C LEU A 281 -10.76 1.83 -6.48
N ILE A 282 -11.82 2.61 -6.31
CA ILE A 282 -12.99 2.24 -5.50
C ILE A 282 -13.87 1.34 -6.37
N THR A 283 -13.99 0.07 -5.98
CA THR A 283 -14.82 -0.89 -6.71
C THR A 283 -16.29 -0.74 -6.32
N ASP A 284 -16.57 -0.89 -5.01
CA ASP A 284 -17.92 -0.79 -4.48
C ASP A 284 -17.91 -0.15 -3.08
N ILE A 285 -19.05 0.43 -2.70
CA ILE A 285 -19.31 0.99 -1.36
C ILE A 285 -20.48 0.22 -0.75
N TYR A 286 -20.24 -0.40 0.40
CA TYR A 286 -21.21 -1.19 1.14
C TYR A 286 -21.61 -0.48 2.42
N PRO A 287 -22.90 -0.49 2.83
CA PRO A 287 -23.26 -0.05 4.17
C PRO A 287 -22.72 -1.02 5.23
N LEU A 288 -22.54 -0.56 6.47
CA LEU A 288 -22.03 -1.40 7.56
C LEU A 288 -22.84 -2.68 7.76
N SER A 289 -24.16 -2.64 7.51
CA SER A 289 -25.03 -3.82 7.57
C SER A 289 -24.65 -4.93 6.58
N GLU A 290 -23.89 -4.60 5.54
CA GLU A 290 -23.41 -5.54 4.51
C GLU A 290 -21.90 -5.83 4.62
N VAL A 291 -21.29 -5.60 5.77
CA VAL A 291 -19.83 -5.79 5.98
C VAL A 291 -19.34 -7.16 5.52
N SER A 292 -20.05 -8.23 5.82
CA SER A 292 -19.67 -9.59 5.38
C SER A 292 -19.63 -9.72 3.86
N ARG A 293 -20.55 -9.04 3.16
CA ARG A 293 -20.59 -9.02 1.69
C ARG A 293 -19.39 -8.26 1.11
N ALA A 294 -19.03 -7.12 1.72
CA ALA A 294 -17.84 -6.35 1.35
C ALA A 294 -16.55 -7.18 1.48
N TYR A 295 -16.44 -7.96 2.57
CA TYR A 295 -15.31 -8.85 2.82
C TYR A 295 -15.22 -9.98 1.80
N HIS A 296 -16.33 -10.67 1.52
CA HIS A 296 -16.34 -11.73 0.50
C HIS A 296 -16.04 -11.18 -0.90
N ALA A 297 -16.53 -10.00 -1.24
CA ALA A 297 -16.21 -9.35 -2.51
C ALA A 297 -14.73 -9.02 -2.62
N GLN A 298 -14.09 -8.51 -1.56
CA GLN A 298 -12.65 -8.26 -1.54
C GLN A 298 -11.85 -9.57 -1.65
N GLU A 299 -12.26 -10.61 -0.91
CA GLU A 299 -11.65 -11.93 -0.90
C GLU A 299 -11.66 -12.60 -2.28
N SER A 300 -12.69 -12.39 -3.09
CA SER A 300 -12.77 -12.94 -4.44
C SER A 300 -11.61 -12.51 -5.36
N GLY A 301 -10.88 -11.46 -4.99
CA GLY A 301 -9.76 -10.92 -5.76
C GLY A 301 -10.16 -10.15 -7.01
N THR A 302 -11.45 -10.00 -7.30
CA THR A 302 -11.94 -9.25 -8.47
C THR A 302 -12.01 -7.75 -8.23
N SER A 303 -12.11 -7.33 -6.98
CA SER A 303 -12.12 -5.92 -6.56
C SER A 303 -10.72 -5.33 -6.48
N ILE A 304 -10.61 -4.01 -6.65
CA ILE A 304 -9.39 -3.25 -6.29
C ILE A 304 -9.51 -2.85 -4.82
N ARG A 305 -10.52 -2.02 -4.46
CA ARG A 305 -10.80 -1.65 -3.08
C ARG A 305 -12.30 -1.53 -2.87
N ASN A 306 -12.82 -2.31 -1.93
CA ASN A 306 -14.17 -2.14 -1.41
C ASN A 306 -14.15 -1.24 -0.18
N ILE A 307 -15.23 -0.49 0.03
CA ILE A 307 -15.36 0.48 1.13
C ILE A 307 -16.61 0.14 1.94
N ILE A 308 -16.54 0.30 3.24
CA ILE A 308 -17.68 0.26 4.15
C ILE A 308 -18.03 1.70 4.52
N SER A 309 -19.29 2.10 4.31
CA SER A 309 -19.85 3.37 4.80
C SER A 309 -20.47 3.18 6.19
N LEU A 310 -20.16 4.08 7.12
CA LEU A 310 -20.60 4.10 8.51
C LEU A 310 -21.61 5.21 8.75
#